data_aff5bbfd91e1e927dbd17acdf2a542ec
#
_entry.id   aff5bbfd91e1e927dbd17acdf2a542ec
#
_cell.length_a   1.000
_cell.length_b   1.000
_cell.length_c   1.000
_cell.angle_alpha   90.00
_cell.angle_beta   90.00
_cell.angle_gamma   90.00
#
_symmetry.space_group_name_H-M   'P 1'
#
loop_
_entity.id
_entity.type
_entity.pdbx_description
1 polymer ?
#
loop_
_entity_poly.entity_id
_entity_poly.type
_entity_poly.pdbx_seq_one_letter_code
_entity_poly.pdbx_strand_id
1 'polypeptide(L)'
;MSESPIERAIEVEGLSMKFKKGPLAVDGIDLHVDPGEIYGFLGPNGARKSTTVLMLTTLLPPTGGRATVGGYDIASEGGRVRGVIGAALQEAALDVHLTAREHMRLQTALQGVPKDERRQRGDELIERVGLADAADRKVGGYSGGMKRRLDLALALVHRPKILFLDEPTTGLDPQSRSSLWEEVERLAAEERMTVFLTTQYLEEADRLADRVGIIDRGQIVAEGTPAALKAEIGEPSVAATAADPADRDRLVEVLGRFGTASAGAGGDGEAWVRLAPGCGGLVSVVRELDSAGVTVADLQLHEPSLDDVFLEKTGRKLEGAGDATGEHEAVSVEVAA
;
A
#
# COMPACT_ATOMS: atom_id res chain seq x y z
N MET A 1 26.83 25.31 8.91
CA MET A 1 25.47 25.85 9.05
C MET A 1 24.61 24.67 9.51
N SER A 2 24.06 24.73 10.73
CA SER A 2 23.17 23.71 11.25
C SER A 2 21.89 23.80 10.44
N GLU A 3 21.61 22.80 9.60
CA GLU A 3 20.29 22.65 8.98
C GLU A 3 19.28 22.47 10.12
N SER A 4 18.29 23.34 10.18
CA SER A 4 17.15 23.13 11.08
C SER A 4 16.53 21.77 10.77
N PRO A 5 16.12 20.99 11.78
CA PRO A 5 15.45 19.72 11.53
C PRO A 5 14.24 19.97 10.62
N ILE A 6 14.15 19.19 9.54
CA ILE A 6 13.00 19.21 8.63
C ILE A 6 11.81 18.75 9.44
N GLU A 7 10.85 19.61 9.69
CA GLU A 7 9.66 19.34 10.51
C GLU A 7 8.74 18.33 9.79
N ARG A 8 8.66 18.42 8.45
CA ARG A 8 7.92 17.50 7.58
C ARG A 8 8.74 17.11 6.37
N ALA A 9 8.76 15.83 6.03
CA ALA A 9 9.46 15.34 4.86
C ALA A 9 8.77 15.76 3.56
N ILE A 10 7.43 15.70 3.55
CA ILE A 10 6.58 16.19 2.45
C ILE A 10 5.46 17.02 3.07
N GLU A 11 5.18 18.18 2.50
CA GLU A 11 4.05 19.01 2.88
C GLU A 11 3.35 19.51 1.60
N VAL A 12 2.03 19.36 1.55
CA VAL A 12 1.21 19.65 0.38
C VAL A 12 0.00 20.46 0.82
N GLU A 13 -0.25 21.58 0.16
CA GLU A 13 -1.37 22.47 0.45
C GLU A 13 -2.10 22.89 -0.84
N GLY A 14 -3.34 22.48 -0.94
CA GLY A 14 -4.23 22.78 -2.06
C GLY A 14 -3.67 22.37 -3.41
N LEU A 15 -2.81 21.33 -3.47
CA LEU A 15 -2.11 20.94 -4.69
C LEU A 15 -3.11 20.52 -5.77
N SER A 16 -3.00 21.12 -6.94
CA SER A 16 -3.98 20.93 -8.01
C SER A 16 -3.30 20.74 -9.36
N MET A 17 -3.92 19.91 -10.19
CA MET A 17 -3.48 19.67 -11.57
C MET A 17 -4.65 19.67 -12.53
N LYS A 18 -4.63 20.59 -13.50
CA LYS A 18 -5.58 20.67 -14.61
C LYS A 18 -4.86 20.59 -15.95
N PHE A 19 -5.12 19.55 -16.70
CA PHE A 19 -4.61 19.42 -18.07
C PHE A 19 -5.35 20.36 -19.01
N LYS A 20 -4.68 20.81 -20.09
CA LYS A 20 -5.25 21.77 -21.08
C LYS A 20 -6.60 21.37 -21.65
N LYS A 21 -6.85 20.06 -21.78
CA LYS A 21 -8.11 19.49 -22.24
C LYS A 21 -8.52 18.38 -21.27
N GLY A 22 -9.46 18.65 -20.39
CA GLY A 22 -9.98 17.64 -19.48
C GLY A 22 -10.47 18.20 -18.14
N PRO A 23 -11.05 17.35 -17.29
CA PRO A 23 -11.40 17.70 -15.93
C PRO A 23 -10.15 17.98 -15.09
N LEU A 24 -10.36 18.56 -13.91
CA LEU A 24 -9.33 18.68 -12.87
C LEU A 24 -8.84 17.27 -12.50
N ALA A 25 -7.55 17.04 -12.64
CA ALA A 25 -6.96 15.72 -12.40
C ALA A 25 -6.64 15.51 -10.92
N VAL A 26 -6.06 16.52 -10.27
CA VAL A 26 -5.86 16.58 -8.83
C VAL A 26 -6.53 17.86 -8.35
N ASP A 27 -7.38 17.75 -7.35
CA ASP A 27 -8.33 18.80 -6.96
C ASP A 27 -8.10 19.24 -5.52
N GLY A 28 -7.09 20.11 -5.34
CA GLY A 28 -6.85 20.78 -4.08
C GLY A 28 -6.51 19.82 -2.93
N ILE A 29 -5.63 18.86 -3.14
CA ILE A 29 -5.27 17.94 -2.08
C ILE A 29 -4.34 18.58 -1.04
N ASP A 30 -4.58 18.25 0.22
CA ASP A 30 -3.75 18.57 1.37
C ASP A 30 -3.26 17.26 2.00
N LEU A 31 -1.96 17.14 2.24
CA LEU A 31 -1.35 16.03 2.98
C LEU A 31 0.01 16.42 3.55
N HIS A 32 0.45 15.67 4.54
CA HIS A 32 1.81 15.76 5.02
C HIS A 32 2.38 14.36 5.27
N VAL A 33 3.71 14.25 5.22
CA VAL A 33 4.45 13.02 5.55
C VAL A 33 5.57 13.39 6.49
N ASP A 34 5.66 12.68 7.60
CA ASP A 34 6.69 12.92 8.61
C ASP A 34 8.02 12.23 8.23
N PRO A 35 9.17 12.72 8.74
CA PRO A 35 10.45 12.07 8.49
C PRO A 35 10.49 10.62 9.01
N GLY A 36 10.84 9.67 8.15
CA GLY A 36 10.93 8.25 8.48
C GLY A 36 9.59 7.50 8.42
N GLU A 37 8.51 8.16 8.00
CA GLU A 37 7.18 7.56 7.83
C GLU A 37 7.08 6.86 6.48
N ILE A 38 6.38 5.72 6.44
CA ILE A 38 5.87 5.12 5.22
C ILE A 38 4.43 5.61 5.01
N TYR A 39 4.22 6.48 4.03
CA TYR A 39 2.92 7.00 3.68
C TYR A 39 2.36 6.26 2.47
N GLY A 40 1.24 5.57 2.66
CA GLY A 40 0.51 4.84 1.61
C GLY A 40 -0.51 5.74 0.92
N PHE A 41 -0.37 5.97 -0.38
CA PHE A 41 -1.33 6.72 -1.18
C PHE A 41 -2.18 5.74 -1.99
N LEU A 42 -3.32 5.34 -1.40
CA LEU A 42 -4.19 4.26 -1.86
C LEU A 42 -5.31 4.77 -2.75
N GLY A 43 -5.58 4.11 -3.85
CA GLY A 43 -6.74 4.42 -4.69
C GLY A 43 -6.81 3.58 -5.97
N PRO A 44 -7.96 3.58 -6.66
CA PRO A 44 -8.14 2.80 -7.88
C PRO A 44 -7.29 3.33 -9.04
N ASN A 45 -7.25 2.57 -10.12
CA ASN A 45 -6.68 3.03 -11.37
C ASN A 45 -7.43 4.28 -11.85
N GLY A 46 -6.68 5.29 -12.29
CA GLY A 46 -7.26 6.56 -12.69
C GLY A 46 -7.61 7.52 -11.56
N ALA A 47 -7.40 7.17 -10.27
CA ALA A 47 -7.59 8.08 -9.13
C ALA A 47 -6.59 9.25 -9.10
N ARG A 48 -5.58 9.22 -9.99
CA ARG A 48 -4.55 10.26 -10.17
C ARG A 48 -3.37 10.17 -9.21
N LYS A 49 -3.10 9.01 -8.65
CA LYS A 49 -1.93 8.73 -7.79
C LYS A 49 -0.62 9.11 -8.48
N SER A 50 -0.35 8.55 -9.67
CA SER A 50 0.88 8.84 -10.44
C SER A 50 1.00 10.31 -10.84
N THR A 51 -0.13 11.01 -11.10
CA THR A 51 -0.10 12.45 -11.37
C THR A 51 0.43 13.22 -10.16
N THR A 52 0.01 12.85 -8.96
CA THR A 52 0.50 13.45 -7.71
C THR A 52 1.99 13.18 -7.51
N VAL A 53 2.43 11.92 -7.71
CA VAL A 53 3.86 11.55 -7.65
C VAL A 53 4.69 12.37 -8.64
N LEU A 54 4.23 12.51 -9.88
CA LEU A 54 4.95 13.29 -10.90
C LEU A 54 5.08 14.77 -10.50
N MET A 55 4.09 15.36 -9.81
CA MET A 55 4.21 16.73 -9.30
C MET A 55 5.22 16.80 -8.15
N LEU A 56 5.14 15.91 -7.16
CA LEU A 56 6.03 15.88 -6.01
C LEU A 56 7.48 15.57 -6.38
N THR A 57 7.70 14.75 -7.41
CA THR A 57 9.04 14.46 -7.97
C THR A 57 9.54 15.51 -8.97
N THR A 58 8.81 16.61 -9.15
CA THR A 58 9.14 17.72 -10.05
C THR A 58 9.19 17.39 -11.54
N LEU A 59 8.58 16.27 -11.94
CA LEU A 59 8.47 15.87 -13.35
C LEU A 59 7.28 16.53 -14.05
N LEU A 60 6.29 16.99 -13.28
CA LEU A 60 5.12 17.70 -13.76
C LEU A 60 4.88 18.96 -12.91
N PRO A 61 4.87 20.17 -13.48
CA PRO A 61 4.57 21.37 -12.71
C PRO A 61 3.10 21.39 -12.29
N PRO A 62 2.76 21.70 -11.03
CA PRO A 62 1.37 21.87 -10.60
C PRO A 62 0.71 23.07 -11.28
N THR A 63 -0.62 23.06 -11.37
CA THR A 63 -1.38 24.20 -11.88
C THR A 63 -1.93 25.09 -10.76
N GLY A 64 -1.91 24.63 -9.51
CA GLY A 64 -2.33 25.37 -8.33
C GLY A 64 -1.84 24.70 -7.04
N GLY A 65 -1.95 25.41 -5.94
CA GLY A 65 -1.47 24.98 -4.64
C GLY A 65 0.05 25.09 -4.52
N ARG A 66 0.58 24.51 -3.43
CA ARG A 66 2.03 24.45 -3.16
C ARG A 66 2.39 23.11 -2.53
N ALA A 67 3.65 22.71 -2.70
CA ALA A 67 4.19 21.58 -1.96
C ALA A 67 5.70 21.77 -1.72
N THR A 68 6.16 21.23 -0.60
CA THR A 68 7.58 21.11 -0.28
C THR A 68 7.96 19.65 -0.11
N VAL A 69 9.14 19.27 -0.60
CA VAL A 69 9.70 17.93 -0.47
C VAL A 69 11.14 18.06 0.03
N GLY A 70 11.43 17.45 1.18
CA GLY A 70 12.71 17.57 1.84
C GLY A 70 13.03 19.02 2.26
N GLY A 71 11.99 19.84 2.50
CA GLY A 71 12.10 21.26 2.84
C GLY A 71 12.32 22.17 1.63
N TYR A 72 12.22 21.67 0.39
CA TYR A 72 12.39 22.43 -0.84
C TYR A 72 11.09 22.54 -1.62
N ASP A 73 10.78 23.74 -2.12
CA ASP A 73 9.59 23.99 -2.94
C ASP A 73 9.70 23.30 -4.32
N ILE A 74 8.67 22.52 -4.68
CA ILE A 74 8.68 21.71 -5.91
C ILE A 74 8.66 22.56 -7.19
N ALA A 75 8.14 23.78 -7.16
CA ALA A 75 8.01 24.63 -8.33
C ALA A 75 9.27 25.44 -8.62
N SER A 76 9.94 25.92 -7.57
CA SER A 76 11.08 26.83 -7.69
C SER A 76 12.44 26.17 -7.41
N GLU A 77 12.49 25.10 -6.62
CA GLU A 77 13.73 24.45 -6.17
C GLU A 77 13.87 23.00 -6.65
N GLY A 78 13.26 22.63 -7.79
CA GLY A 78 13.20 21.27 -8.31
C GLY A 78 14.55 20.54 -8.39
N GLY A 79 15.66 21.28 -8.63
CA GLY A 79 17.01 20.69 -8.60
C GLY A 79 17.42 20.19 -7.21
N ARG A 80 17.04 20.91 -6.15
CA ARG A 80 17.30 20.51 -4.76
C ARG A 80 16.40 19.35 -4.35
N VAL A 81 15.12 19.40 -4.73
CA VAL A 81 14.18 18.27 -4.52
C VAL A 81 14.77 16.98 -5.10
N ARG A 82 15.19 16.98 -6.37
CA ARG A 82 15.79 15.81 -7.01
C ARG A 82 17.07 15.31 -6.36
N GLY A 83 17.79 16.17 -5.64
CA GLY A 83 18.99 15.81 -4.89
C GLY A 83 18.70 15.05 -3.58
N VAL A 84 17.48 15.12 -3.05
CA VAL A 84 17.10 14.49 -1.77
C VAL A 84 16.09 13.37 -1.92
N ILE A 85 15.54 13.17 -3.13
CA ILE A 85 14.57 12.09 -3.40
C ILE A 85 15.17 10.98 -4.26
N GLY A 86 14.76 9.74 -4.02
CA GLY A 86 14.81 8.62 -4.96
C GLY A 86 13.43 8.37 -5.54
N ALA A 87 13.33 7.92 -6.77
CA ALA A 87 12.04 7.60 -7.37
C ALA A 87 12.13 6.33 -8.22
N ALA A 88 11.27 5.37 -7.95
CA ALA A 88 11.01 4.21 -8.79
C ALA A 88 9.56 4.32 -9.29
N LEU A 89 9.42 4.80 -10.52
CA LEU A 89 8.12 5.10 -11.12
C LEU A 89 7.49 3.85 -11.74
N GLN A 90 6.24 3.98 -12.21
CA GLN A 90 5.46 2.85 -12.74
C GLN A 90 6.17 2.10 -13.87
N GLU A 91 6.80 2.81 -14.80
CA GLU A 91 7.64 2.22 -15.84
C GLU A 91 9.11 2.34 -15.44
N ALA A 92 9.77 1.19 -15.19
CA ALA A 92 11.19 1.16 -14.94
C ALA A 92 11.97 1.57 -16.22
N ALA A 93 12.69 2.67 -16.14
CA ALA A 93 13.49 3.20 -17.27
C ALA A 93 14.80 2.40 -17.43
N LEU A 94 14.68 1.07 -17.64
CA LEU A 94 15.82 0.16 -17.77
C LEU A 94 16.11 -0.14 -19.23
N ASP A 95 17.38 0.05 -19.65
CA ASP A 95 17.84 -0.41 -20.95
C ASP A 95 18.06 -1.93 -20.92
N VAL A 96 17.28 -2.65 -21.73
CA VAL A 96 17.33 -4.11 -21.81
C VAL A 96 18.66 -4.67 -22.33
N HIS A 97 19.49 -3.84 -22.96
CA HIS A 97 20.79 -4.22 -23.50
C HIS A 97 21.95 -4.07 -22.51
N LEU A 98 21.73 -3.34 -21.42
CA LEU A 98 22.70 -3.16 -20.35
C LEU A 98 22.55 -4.23 -19.27
N THR A 99 23.63 -4.48 -18.53
CA THR A 99 23.65 -5.27 -17.31
C THR A 99 23.27 -4.41 -16.09
N ALA A 100 22.94 -5.02 -14.94
CA ALA A 100 22.70 -4.27 -13.72
C ALA A 100 23.95 -3.46 -13.31
N ARG A 101 25.13 -4.01 -13.46
CA ARG A 101 26.38 -3.34 -13.13
C ARG A 101 26.65 -2.12 -14.03
N GLU A 102 26.29 -2.21 -15.31
CA GLU A 102 26.39 -1.08 -16.24
C GLU A 102 25.38 0.02 -15.92
N HIS A 103 24.13 -0.34 -15.53
CA HIS A 103 23.15 0.61 -15.03
C HIS A 103 23.65 1.33 -13.79
N MET A 104 24.19 0.60 -12.80
CA MET A 104 24.74 1.20 -11.58
C MET A 104 25.89 2.17 -11.89
N ARG A 105 26.79 1.79 -12.81
CA ARG A 105 27.90 2.66 -13.22
C ARG A 105 27.39 3.94 -13.88
N LEU A 106 26.36 3.85 -14.71
CA LEU A 106 25.74 5.01 -15.34
C LEU A 106 25.05 5.88 -14.32
N GLN A 107 24.19 5.29 -13.46
CA GLN A 107 23.39 6.03 -12.50
C GLN A 107 24.25 6.71 -11.42
N THR A 108 25.28 6.02 -10.90
CA THR A 108 26.23 6.62 -9.95
C THR A 108 26.98 7.82 -10.55
N ALA A 109 27.26 7.76 -11.85
CA ALA A 109 27.90 8.87 -12.54
C ALA A 109 26.94 10.07 -12.74
N LEU A 110 25.70 9.81 -13.14
CA LEU A 110 24.67 10.84 -13.33
C LEU A 110 24.30 11.53 -12.01
N GLN A 111 24.25 10.78 -10.91
CA GLN A 111 23.95 11.29 -9.58
C GLN A 111 25.14 11.93 -8.86
N GLY A 112 26.30 12.07 -9.54
CA GLY A 112 27.45 12.77 -9.01
C GLY A 112 28.20 12.04 -7.90
N VAL A 113 27.99 10.71 -7.74
CA VAL A 113 28.76 9.91 -6.79
C VAL A 113 30.26 10.00 -7.10
N PRO A 114 31.17 10.21 -6.13
CA PRO A 114 32.61 10.25 -6.37
C PRO A 114 33.10 9.04 -7.14
N LYS A 115 34.02 9.25 -8.09
CA LYS A 115 34.45 8.21 -9.05
C LYS A 115 35.02 6.96 -8.38
N ASP A 116 35.71 7.14 -7.28
CA ASP A 116 36.32 6.10 -6.46
C ASP A 116 35.29 5.28 -5.67
N GLU A 117 34.14 5.85 -5.33
CA GLU A 117 33.06 5.18 -4.59
C GLU A 117 32.07 4.47 -5.50
N ARG A 118 31.97 4.83 -6.78
CA ARG A 118 30.87 4.36 -7.69
C ARG A 118 30.74 2.86 -7.78
N ARG A 119 31.88 2.16 -7.88
CA ARG A 119 31.89 0.70 -8.03
C ARG A 119 31.40 0.04 -6.74
N GLN A 120 31.96 0.45 -5.61
CA GLN A 120 31.57 -0.09 -4.31
C GLN A 120 30.10 0.14 -4.03
N ARG A 121 29.61 1.39 -4.24
CA ARG A 121 28.19 1.73 -4.05
C ARG A 121 27.27 0.93 -4.97
N GLY A 122 27.64 0.73 -6.22
CA GLY A 122 26.88 -0.09 -7.16
C GLY A 122 26.82 -1.55 -6.75
N ASP A 123 27.94 -2.13 -6.34
CA ASP A 123 28.03 -3.53 -5.91
C ASP A 123 27.23 -3.75 -4.61
N GLU A 124 27.32 -2.85 -3.61
CA GLU A 124 26.51 -2.87 -2.38
C GLU A 124 25.01 -2.90 -2.67
N LEU A 125 24.53 -2.03 -3.57
CA LEU A 125 23.10 -1.95 -3.89
C LEU A 125 22.61 -3.17 -4.68
N ILE A 126 23.41 -3.69 -5.60
CA ILE A 126 23.09 -4.92 -6.34
C ILE A 126 22.98 -6.13 -5.39
N GLU A 127 23.90 -6.25 -4.45
CA GLU A 127 23.90 -7.31 -3.42
C GLU A 127 22.67 -7.15 -2.52
N ARG A 128 22.41 -5.95 -2.05
CA ARG A 128 21.29 -5.60 -1.19
C ARG A 128 19.94 -6.04 -1.75
N VAL A 129 19.70 -5.83 -3.04
CA VAL A 129 18.44 -6.25 -3.69
C VAL A 129 18.47 -7.69 -4.23
N GLY A 130 19.47 -8.49 -3.83
CA GLY A 130 19.59 -9.90 -4.19
C GLY A 130 19.79 -10.15 -5.67
N LEU A 131 20.56 -9.29 -6.36
CA LEU A 131 20.84 -9.40 -7.79
C LEU A 131 22.32 -9.71 -8.10
N ALA A 132 23.14 -10.06 -7.07
CA ALA A 132 24.57 -10.30 -7.23
C ALA A 132 24.89 -11.35 -8.31
N ASP A 133 24.20 -12.49 -8.29
CA ASP A 133 24.41 -13.60 -9.26
C ASP A 133 23.97 -13.24 -10.69
N ALA A 134 23.15 -12.22 -10.85
CA ALA A 134 22.66 -11.77 -12.13
C ALA A 134 23.30 -10.45 -12.61
N ALA A 135 24.21 -9.87 -11.82
CA ALA A 135 24.74 -8.52 -12.00
C ALA A 135 25.36 -8.27 -13.39
N ASP A 136 25.97 -9.28 -13.98
CA ASP A 136 26.64 -9.23 -15.28
C ASP A 136 25.78 -9.79 -16.43
N ARG A 137 24.53 -10.22 -16.14
CA ARG A 137 23.55 -10.63 -17.14
C ARG A 137 22.77 -9.40 -17.65
N LYS A 138 22.44 -9.39 -18.94
CA LYS A 138 21.62 -8.31 -19.53
C LYS A 138 20.23 -8.27 -18.94
N VAL A 139 19.74 -7.06 -18.64
CA VAL A 139 18.43 -6.80 -18.02
C VAL A 139 17.26 -7.29 -18.88
N GLY A 140 17.45 -7.43 -20.21
CA GLY A 140 16.45 -8.04 -21.08
C GLY A 140 16.05 -9.46 -20.69
N GLY A 141 16.94 -10.21 -20.00
CA GLY A 141 16.67 -11.55 -19.48
C GLY A 141 16.19 -11.58 -18.01
N TYR A 142 15.89 -10.44 -17.41
CA TYR A 142 15.39 -10.36 -16.03
C TYR A 142 13.88 -10.62 -15.96
N SER A 143 13.43 -11.23 -14.86
CA SER A 143 12.00 -11.27 -14.52
C SER A 143 11.48 -9.87 -14.16
N GLY A 144 10.17 -9.71 -14.10
CA GLY A 144 9.55 -8.46 -13.64
C GLY A 144 10.05 -8.04 -12.25
N GLY A 145 10.08 -8.98 -11.31
CA GLY A 145 10.59 -8.73 -9.96
C GLY A 145 12.06 -8.36 -9.92
N MET A 146 12.91 -8.97 -10.74
CA MET A 146 14.33 -8.59 -10.86
C MET A 146 14.49 -7.17 -11.41
N LYS A 147 13.70 -6.80 -12.42
CA LYS A 147 13.72 -5.44 -12.97
C LYS A 147 13.29 -4.42 -11.92
N ARG A 148 12.23 -4.72 -11.15
CA ARG A 148 11.73 -3.81 -10.11
C ARG A 148 12.72 -3.64 -8.97
N ARG A 149 13.40 -4.71 -8.55
CA ARG A 149 14.46 -4.64 -7.55
C ARG A 149 15.67 -3.83 -8.03
N LEU A 150 16.04 -3.95 -9.31
CA LEU A 150 17.08 -3.12 -9.90
C LEU A 150 16.67 -1.64 -9.94
N ASP A 151 15.44 -1.33 -10.31
CA ASP A 151 14.90 0.03 -10.35
C ASP A 151 14.93 0.68 -8.97
N LEU A 152 14.50 -0.06 -7.93
CA LEU A 152 14.63 0.36 -6.54
C LEU A 152 16.10 0.66 -6.17
N ALA A 153 17.02 -0.24 -6.52
CA ALA A 153 18.44 -0.04 -6.21
C ALA A 153 19.02 1.21 -6.91
N LEU A 154 18.60 1.50 -8.15
CA LEU A 154 18.99 2.70 -8.88
C LEU A 154 18.45 3.98 -8.22
N ALA A 155 17.24 3.95 -7.66
CA ALA A 155 16.67 5.06 -6.92
C ALA A 155 17.46 5.41 -5.64
N LEU A 156 18.19 4.44 -5.06
CA LEU A 156 18.94 4.57 -3.81
C LEU A 156 20.41 5.01 -3.97
N VAL A 157 20.89 5.16 -5.21
CA VAL A 157 22.31 5.37 -5.52
C VAL A 157 22.94 6.55 -4.77
N HIS A 158 22.26 7.68 -4.70
CA HIS A 158 22.76 8.93 -4.09
C HIS A 158 22.33 9.13 -2.62
N ARG A 159 21.86 8.05 -1.97
CA ARG A 159 21.42 8.06 -0.57
C ARG A 159 20.32 9.09 -0.31
N PRO A 160 19.18 8.98 -0.99
CA PRO A 160 18.07 9.91 -0.81
C PRO A 160 17.52 9.85 0.61
N LYS A 161 16.88 10.93 1.05
CA LYS A 161 16.15 10.98 2.33
C LYS A 161 14.70 10.53 2.18
N ILE A 162 14.14 10.68 0.98
CA ILE A 162 12.75 10.37 0.66
C ILE A 162 12.71 9.48 -0.58
N LEU A 163 11.94 8.41 -0.53
CA LEU A 163 11.77 7.46 -1.63
C LEU A 163 10.33 7.50 -2.14
N PHE A 164 10.15 7.75 -3.43
CA PHE A 164 8.85 7.63 -4.10
C PHE A 164 8.76 6.30 -4.83
N LEU A 165 7.72 5.54 -4.53
CA LEU A 165 7.41 4.26 -5.17
C LEU A 165 6.03 4.34 -5.82
N ASP A 166 5.97 4.34 -7.15
CA ASP A 166 4.70 4.39 -7.87
C ASP A 166 4.29 3.00 -8.33
N GLU A 167 3.28 2.42 -7.65
CA GLU A 167 2.74 1.08 -7.86
C GLU A 167 3.83 -0.01 -7.96
N PRO A 168 4.71 -0.15 -6.95
CA PRO A 168 5.94 -0.92 -7.06
C PRO A 168 5.74 -2.43 -7.26
N THR A 169 4.59 -2.96 -6.88
CA THR A 169 4.31 -4.41 -6.93
C THR A 169 3.37 -4.81 -8.05
N THR A 170 2.90 -3.86 -8.87
CA THR A 170 2.00 -4.15 -9.99
C THR A 170 2.65 -5.11 -10.99
N GLY A 171 1.94 -6.21 -11.29
CA GLY A 171 2.40 -7.23 -12.21
C GLY A 171 3.48 -8.17 -11.67
N LEU A 172 3.80 -8.12 -10.37
CA LEU A 172 4.70 -9.07 -9.72
C LEU A 172 3.96 -10.30 -9.22
N ASP A 173 4.66 -11.43 -9.23
CA ASP A 173 4.22 -12.64 -8.54
C ASP A 173 4.26 -12.46 -7.01
N PRO A 174 3.51 -13.26 -6.21
CA PRO A 174 3.41 -13.10 -4.77
C PRO A 174 4.78 -13.12 -4.05
N GLN A 175 5.71 -13.98 -4.46
CA GLN A 175 7.03 -14.06 -3.86
C GLN A 175 7.87 -12.81 -4.11
N SER A 176 7.87 -12.32 -5.35
CA SER A 176 8.56 -11.08 -5.73
C SER A 176 7.98 -9.86 -4.99
N ARG A 177 6.64 -9.84 -4.79
CA ARG A 177 5.95 -8.80 -4.03
C ARG A 177 6.39 -8.80 -2.57
N SER A 178 6.35 -9.95 -1.89
CA SER A 178 6.80 -10.07 -0.48
C SER A 178 8.26 -9.64 -0.29
N SER A 179 9.15 -10.06 -1.19
CA SER A 179 10.56 -9.65 -1.13
C SER A 179 10.77 -8.14 -1.31
N LEU A 180 9.93 -7.49 -2.11
CA LEU A 180 9.99 -6.03 -2.27
C LEU A 180 9.48 -5.30 -1.04
N TRP A 181 8.41 -5.79 -0.41
CA TRP A 181 7.87 -5.26 0.83
C TRP A 181 8.90 -5.32 1.96
N GLU A 182 9.55 -6.47 2.16
CA GLU A 182 10.62 -6.64 3.15
C GLU A 182 11.76 -5.62 2.95
N GLU A 183 12.12 -5.36 1.70
CA GLU A 183 13.15 -4.36 1.40
C GLU A 183 12.69 -2.94 1.74
N VAL A 184 11.45 -2.57 1.45
CA VAL A 184 10.88 -1.26 1.79
C VAL A 184 10.80 -1.08 3.30
N GLU A 185 10.29 -2.10 4.04
CA GLU A 185 10.26 -2.11 5.50
C GLU A 185 11.67 -1.91 6.10
N ARG A 186 12.67 -2.61 5.55
CA ARG A 186 14.06 -2.51 6.00
C ARG A 186 14.65 -1.11 5.76
N LEU A 187 14.38 -0.51 4.59
CA LEU A 187 14.81 0.85 4.28
C LEU A 187 14.26 1.89 5.25
N ALA A 188 12.97 1.79 5.57
CA ALA A 188 12.32 2.68 6.50
C ALA A 188 12.87 2.49 7.93
N ALA A 189 12.97 1.24 8.40
CA ALA A 189 13.37 0.94 9.77
C ALA A 189 14.86 1.20 10.03
N GLU A 190 15.77 0.74 9.15
CA GLU A 190 17.21 0.80 9.39
C GLU A 190 17.82 2.16 8.98
N GLU A 191 17.33 2.74 7.86
CA GLU A 191 17.88 3.99 7.33
C GLU A 191 17.05 5.22 7.69
N ARG A 192 15.92 5.03 8.40
CA ARG A 192 14.95 6.09 8.70
C ARG A 192 14.52 6.85 7.43
N MET A 193 14.38 6.11 6.35
CA MET A 193 13.98 6.66 5.06
C MET A 193 12.49 6.95 5.05
N THR A 194 12.11 8.14 4.65
CA THR A 194 10.69 8.44 4.38
C THR A 194 10.29 7.80 3.07
N VAL A 195 9.15 7.10 3.04
CA VAL A 195 8.66 6.46 1.82
C VAL A 195 7.28 6.99 1.48
N PHE A 196 7.10 7.45 0.25
CA PHE A 196 5.81 7.77 -0.33
C PHE A 196 5.45 6.67 -1.35
N LEU A 197 4.51 5.83 -0.98
CA LEU A 197 4.12 4.64 -1.74
C LEU A 197 2.74 4.83 -2.35
N THR A 198 2.60 4.77 -3.68
CA THR A 198 1.27 4.65 -4.29
C THR A 198 0.93 3.20 -4.53
N THR A 199 -0.32 2.85 -4.30
CA THR A 199 -0.81 1.50 -4.57
C THR A 199 -2.31 1.47 -4.87
N GLN A 200 -2.73 0.41 -5.55
CA GLN A 200 -4.13 0.01 -5.65
C GLN A 200 -4.42 -1.25 -4.80
N TYR A 201 -3.39 -1.86 -4.21
CA TYR A 201 -3.51 -3.07 -3.41
C TYR A 201 -3.65 -2.70 -1.95
N LEU A 202 -4.79 -3.07 -1.36
CA LEU A 202 -5.12 -2.82 0.04
C LEU A 202 -4.16 -3.50 0.99
N GLU A 203 -3.77 -4.74 0.68
CA GLU A 203 -2.82 -5.52 1.46
C GLU A 203 -1.46 -4.83 1.56
N GLU A 204 -1.00 -4.21 0.47
CA GLU A 204 0.26 -3.46 0.46
C GLU A 204 0.19 -2.23 1.38
N ALA A 205 -0.91 -1.46 1.30
CA ALA A 205 -1.13 -0.32 2.17
C ALA A 205 -1.27 -0.74 3.64
N ASP A 206 -2.01 -1.81 3.92
CA ASP A 206 -2.26 -2.32 5.28
C ASP A 206 -0.98 -2.87 5.94
N ARG A 207 -0.11 -3.50 5.15
CA ARG A 207 1.15 -4.08 5.63
C ARG A 207 2.25 -3.05 5.84
N LEU A 208 2.42 -2.12 4.89
CA LEU A 208 3.61 -1.27 4.85
C LEU A 208 3.39 0.11 5.46
N ALA A 209 2.19 0.68 5.33
CA ALA A 209 2.01 2.09 5.62
C ALA A 209 1.77 2.37 7.09
N ASP A 210 2.49 3.35 7.65
CA ASP A 210 2.19 3.93 8.96
C ASP A 210 0.90 4.76 8.90
N ARG A 211 0.71 5.50 7.79
CA ARG A 211 -0.52 6.24 7.47
C ARG A 211 -0.89 6.04 6.02
N VAL A 212 -2.20 6.09 5.77
CA VAL A 212 -2.79 5.92 4.44
C VAL A 212 -3.65 7.12 4.11
N GLY A 213 -3.40 7.73 2.94
CA GLY A 213 -4.32 8.67 2.30
C GLY A 213 -5.07 7.96 1.19
N ILE A 214 -6.39 7.87 1.31
CA ILE A 214 -7.25 7.27 0.29
C ILE A 214 -7.66 8.34 -0.70
N ILE A 215 -7.25 8.18 -1.97
CA ILE A 215 -7.60 9.11 -3.04
C ILE A 215 -8.64 8.51 -3.96
N ASP A 216 -9.67 9.29 -4.25
CA ASP A 216 -10.66 8.99 -5.30
C ASP A 216 -10.93 10.24 -6.13
N ARG A 217 -10.94 10.09 -7.47
CA ARG A 217 -11.24 11.17 -8.43
C ARG A 217 -10.45 12.46 -8.21
N GLY A 218 -9.20 12.34 -7.74
CA GLY A 218 -8.31 13.48 -7.52
C GLY A 218 -8.47 14.17 -6.17
N GLN A 219 -9.27 13.65 -5.25
CA GLN A 219 -9.46 14.17 -3.89
C GLN A 219 -9.10 13.11 -2.84
N ILE A 220 -8.52 13.51 -1.71
CA ILE A 220 -8.33 12.65 -0.55
C ILE A 220 -9.68 12.54 0.18
N VAL A 221 -10.20 11.31 0.27
CA VAL A 221 -11.52 11.01 0.86
C VAL A 221 -11.42 10.48 2.29
N ALA A 222 -10.27 9.95 2.68
CA ALA A 222 -9.95 9.56 4.05
C ALA A 222 -8.42 9.57 4.27
N GLU A 223 -7.99 9.83 5.49
CA GLU A 223 -6.59 9.79 5.89
C GLU A 223 -6.44 9.37 7.34
N GLY A 224 -5.52 8.45 7.62
CA GLY A 224 -5.28 7.95 8.98
C GLY A 224 -4.35 6.75 8.99
N THR A 225 -4.06 6.20 10.18
CA THR A 225 -3.41 4.89 10.27
C THR A 225 -4.34 3.80 9.75
N PRO A 226 -3.85 2.70 9.16
CA PRO A 226 -4.72 1.59 8.74
C PRO A 226 -5.67 1.12 9.85
N ALA A 227 -5.16 1.02 11.08
CA ALA A 227 -5.96 0.61 12.25
C ALA A 227 -7.07 1.63 12.57
N ALA A 228 -6.77 2.94 12.54
CA ALA A 228 -7.76 3.99 12.81
C ALA A 228 -8.86 4.00 11.74
N LEU A 229 -8.48 3.91 10.46
CA LEU A 229 -9.42 3.88 9.35
C LEU A 229 -10.35 2.66 9.43
N LYS A 230 -9.81 1.47 9.73
CA LYS A 230 -10.60 0.26 9.93
C LYS A 230 -11.54 0.36 11.13
N ALA A 231 -11.11 1.00 12.21
CA ALA A 231 -11.94 1.22 13.40
C ALA A 231 -13.16 2.15 13.13
N GLU A 232 -13.07 3.05 12.13
CA GLU A 232 -14.23 3.88 11.71
C GLU A 232 -15.38 3.03 11.14
N ILE A 233 -15.08 1.89 10.50
CA ILE A 233 -16.07 0.96 9.94
C ILE A 233 -16.85 0.25 11.05
N GLY A 234 -16.22 0.06 12.21
CA GLY A 234 -16.81 -0.55 13.40
C GLY A 234 -16.21 -1.90 13.77
N GLU A 235 -16.94 -2.62 14.59
CA GLU A 235 -16.50 -3.92 15.12
C GLU A 235 -16.54 -5.02 14.06
N PRO A 236 -15.74 -6.08 14.23
CA PRO A 236 -15.78 -7.26 13.39
C PRO A 236 -17.18 -7.86 13.24
N SER A 237 -17.43 -8.55 12.16
CA SER A 237 -18.66 -9.28 11.96
C SER A 237 -18.40 -10.78 11.83
N VAL A 238 -19.38 -11.59 12.23
CA VAL A 238 -19.37 -13.04 12.09
C VAL A 238 -20.43 -13.43 11.07
N ALA A 239 -20.02 -14.15 10.04
CA ALA A 239 -20.89 -14.86 9.11
C ALA A 239 -20.97 -16.32 9.54
N ALA A 240 -22.17 -16.89 9.60
CA ALA A 240 -22.36 -18.28 9.89
C ALA A 240 -23.45 -18.87 8.99
N THR A 241 -23.24 -20.10 8.52
CA THR A 241 -24.21 -20.87 7.74
C THR A 241 -24.65 -22.07 8.55
N ALA A 242 -25.97 -22.23 8.78
CA ALA A 242 -26.50 -23.41 9.46
C ALA A 242 -26.29 -24.68 8.60
N ALA A 243 -25.90 -25.77 9.24
CA ALA A 243 -25.77 -27.06 8.56
C ALA A 243 -27.14 -27.60 8.08
N ASP A 244 -28.20 -27.37 8.84
CA ASP A 244 -29.58 -27.62 8.43
C ASP A 244 -30.27 -26.25 8.20
N PRO A 245 -30.81 -25.99 7.00
CA PRO A 245 -31.55 -24.76 6.71
C PRO A 245 -32.74 -24.51 7.69
N ALA A 246 -33.28 -25.53 8.32
CA ALA A 246 -34.34 -25.42 9.31
C ALA A 246 -33.87 -24.72 10.61
N ASP A 247 -32.57 -24.77 10.92
CA ASP A 247 -31.97 -24.11 12.11
C ASP A 247 -31.61 -22.66 11.88
N ARG A 248 -31.85 -22.09 10.70
CA ARG A 248 -31.47 -20.69 10.36
C ARG A 248 -32.02 -19.67 11.35
N ASP A 249 -33.31 -19.77 11.69
CA ASP A 249 -33.93 -18.80 12.62
C ASP A 249 -33.29 -18.87 14.01
N ARG A 250 -32.95 -20.08 14.45
CA ARG A 250 -32.25 -20.31 15.71
C ARG A 250 -30.82 -19.79 15.67
N LEU A 251 -30.12 -19.97 14.53
CA LEU A 251 -28.82 -19.39 14.29
C LEU A 251 -28.85 -17.86 14.42
N VAL A 252 -29.81 -17.20 13.75
CA VAL A 252 -30.00 -15.73 13.82
C VAL A 252 -30.28 -15.28 15.24
N GLU A 253 -31.12 -16.01 16.00
CA GLU A 253 -31.42 -15.70 17.41
C GLU A 253 -30.17 -15.76 18.28
N VAL A 254 -29.35 -16.83 18.15
CA VAL A 254 -28.11 -16.99 18.91
C VAL A 254 -27.10 -15.92 18.55
N LEU A 255 -26.87 -15.66 17.28
CA LEU A 255 -25.95 -14.62 16.82
C LEU A 255 -26.38 -13.21 17.27
N GLY A 256 -27.69 -12.95 17.32
CA GLY A 256 -28.26 -11.68 17.79
C GLY A 256 -27.93 -11.33 19.25
N ARG A 257 -27.48 -12.29 20.06
CA ARG A 257 -27.02 -12.05 21.44
C ARG A 257 -25.66 -11.39 21.52
N PHE A 258 -24.86 -11.49 20.45
CA PHE A 258 -23.49 -10.96 20.35
C PHE A 258 -23.40 -9.58 19.71
N GLY A 259 -24.50 -9.11 19.13
CA GLY A 259 -24.47 -7.79 18.49
C GLY A 259 -25.70 -7.54 17.61
N THR A 260 -25.52 -6.68 16.62
CA THR A 260 -26.62 -6.34 15.69
C THR A 260 -26.61 -7.31 14.52
N ALA A 261 -27.69 -8.09 14.40
CA ALA A 261 -27.89 -8.96 13.25
C ALA A 261 -28.06 -8.10 11.99
N SER A 262 -27.27 -8.37 10.97
CA SER A 262 -27.37 -7.78 9.64
C SER A 262 -27.98 -8.86 8.73
N ALA A 263 -29.07 -8.54 8.05
CA ALA A 263 -29.53 -9.36 6.94
C ALA A 263 -28.54 -9.19 5.78
N GLY A 264 -27.45 -9.93 5.84
CA GLY A 264 -26.40 -9.90 4.82
C GLY A 264 -26.96 -10.41 3.49
N ALA A 265 -26.37 -9.99 2.40
CA ALA A 265 -26.59 -10.45 1.05
C ALA A 265 -26.05 -11.87 0.81
N GLY A 266 -26.00 -12.70 1.84
CA GLY A 266 -25.55 -14.10 1.79
C GLY A 266 -26.63 -15.01 1.21
N GLY A 267 -26.23 -16.16 0.67
CA GLY A 267 -27.10 -17.17 0.10
C GLY A 267 -28.07 -17.78 1.12
N ASP A 268 -28.93 -18.71 0.66
CA ASP A 268 -29.88 -19.43 1.50
C ASP A 268 -29.16 -20.09 2.70
N GLY A 269 -29.51 -19.66 3.91
CA GLY A 269 -29.00 -20.23 5.17
C GLY A 269 -27.90 -19.43 5.89
N GLU A 270 -27.35 -18.39 5.30
CA GLU A 270 -26.31 -17.55 5.92
C GLU A 270 -26.91 -16.47 6.84
N ALA A 271 -26.30 -16.25 7.98
CA ALA A 271 -26.63 -15.19 8.92
C ALA A 271 -25.38 -14.39 9.31
N TRP A 272 -25.52 -13.08 9.41
CA TRP A 272 -24.45 -12.15 9.76
C TRP A 272 -24.79 -11.41 11.04
N VAL A 273 -23.77 -11.21 11.90
CA VAL A 273 -23.87 -10.36 13.07
C VAL A 273 -22.63 -9.49 13.17
N ARG A 274 -22.82 -8.18 13.35
CA ARG A 274 -21.73 -7.28 13.75
C ARG A 274 -21.59 -7.41 15.25
N LEU A 275 -20.42 -7.82 15.72
CA LEU A 275 -20.13 -8.07 17.12
C LEU A 275 -20.24 -6.77 17.94
N ALA A 276 -20.75 -6.86 19.15
CA ALA A 276 -20.70 -5.75 20.08
C ALA A 276 -19.33 -5.67 20.78
N PRO A 277 -18.82 -4.48 21.13
CA PRO A 277 -17.58 -4.34 21.88
C PRO A 277 -17.61 -5.20 23.17
N GLY A 278 -16.56 -6.00 23.36
CA GLY A 278 -16.42 -6.82 24.58
C GLY A 278 -17.27 -8.10 24.63
N CYS A 279 -17.91 -8.53 23.54
CA CYS A 279 -18.73 -9.74 23.49
C CYS A 279 -17.95 -11.06 23.60
N GLY A 280 -16.60 -11.02 23.72
CA GLY A 280 -15.74 -12.19 23.85
C GLY A 280 -15.33 -12.82 22.51
N GLY A 281 -15.68 -12.19 21.39
CA GLY A 281 -15.25 -12.56 20.05
C GLY A 281 -15.78 -13.91 19.55
N LEU A 282 -15.15 -14.44 18.49
CA LEU A 282 -15.56 -15.68 17.79
C LEU A 282 -15.67 -16.89 18.74
N VAL A 283 -14.77 -17.00 19.72
CA VAL A 283 -14.77 -18.14 20.67
C VAL A 283 -16.06 -18.19 21.48
N SER A 284 -16.59 -17.03 21.88
CA SER A 284 -17.86 -16.96 22.63
C SER A 284 -19.05 -17.30 21.76
N VAL A 285 -19.03 -16.88 20.48
CA VAL A 285 -20.04 -17.23 19.49
C VAL A 285 -20.09 -18.76 19.30
N VAL A 286 -18.94 -19.41 19.10
CA VAL A 286 -18.86 -20.88 18.92
C VAL A 286 -19.43 -21.60 20.13
N ARG A 287 -19.05 -21.20 21.35
CA ARG A 287 -19.55 -21.85 22.58
C ARG A 287 -21.06 -21.70 22.73
N GLU A 288 -21.61 -20.56 22.38
CA GLU A 288 -23.06 -20.34 22.51
C GLU A 288 -23.85 -21.11 21.45
N LEU A 289 -23.32 -21.22 20.22
CA LEU A 289 -23.90 -22.05 19.16
C LEU A 289 -23.94 -23.53 19.58
N ASP A 290 -22.82 -24.01 20.14
CA ASP A 290 -22.72 -25.38 20.66
C ASP A 290 -23.74 -25.62 21.81
N SER A 291 -23.81 -24.70 22.78
CA SER A 291 -24.75 -24.77 23.91
C SER A 291 -26.21 -24.71 23.44
N ALA A 292 -26.49 -24.00 22.37
CA ALA A 292 -27.80 -23.92 21.76
C ALA A 292 -28.11 -25.13 20.88
N GLY A 293 -27.16 -26.03 20.61
CA GLY A 293 -27.31 -27.19 19.73
C GLY A 293 -27.52 -26.83 18.27
N VAL A 294 -26.96 -25.68 17.85
CA VAL A 294 -27.00 -25.25 16.45
C VAL A 294 -25.71 -25.71 15.78
N THR A 295 -25.81 -26.62 14.81
CA THR A 295 -24.68 -27.06 14.01
C THR A 295 -24.48 -26.09 12.85
N VAL A 296 -23.26 -25.59 12.70
CA VAL A 296 -22.89 -24.72 11.59
C VAL A 296 -22.07 -25.47 10.55
N ALA A 297 -22.37 -25.25 9.25
CA ALA A 297 -21.60 -25.75 8.15
C ALA A 297 -20.38 -24.89 7.86
N ASP A 298 -20.49 -23.58 8.10
CA ASP A 298 -19.40 -22.61 7.93
C ASP A 298 -19.53 -21.48 8.96
N LEU A 299 -18.37 -20.97 9.41
CA LEU A 299 -18.28 -19.88 10.36
C LEU A 299 -17.04 -19.04 10.07
N GLN A 300 -17.24 -17.79 9.71
CA GLN A 300 -16.17 -16.88 9.32
C GLN A 300 -16.20 -15.61 10.16
N LEU A 301 -15.01 -15.17 10.59
CA LEU A 301 -14.82 -13.85 11.20
C LEU A 301 -14.35 -12.88 10.12
N HIS A 302 -15.10 -11.82 9.92
CA HIS A 302 -14.75 -10.74 9.01
C HIS A 302 -14.30 -9.54 9.84
N GLU A 303 -13.00 -9.29 9.84
CA GLU A 303 -12.44 -8.06 10.40
C GLU A 303 -12.60 -6.92 9.41
N PRO A 304 -12.88 -5.68 9.88
CA PRO A 304 -12.91 -4.52 9.01
C PRO A 304 -11.62 -4.37 8.21
N SER A 305 -11.75 -4.12 6.93
CA SER A 305 -10.64 -4.00 5.98
C SER A 305 -10.56 -2.58 5.41
N LEU A 306 -9.44 -2.24 4.79
CA LEU A 306 -9.34 -0.98 4.02
C LEU A 306 -10.27 -0.98 2.80
N ASP A 307 -10.72 -2.15 2.31
CA ASP A 307 -11.74 -2.24 1.24
C ASP A 307 -13.10 -1.76 1.74
N ASP A 308 -13.45 -2.10 2.97
CA ASP A 308 -14.69 -1.62 3.61
C ASP A 308 -14.63 -0.10 3.81
N VAL A 309 -13.48 0.43 4.23
CA VAL A 309 -13.25 1.89 4.33
C VAL A 309 -13.45 2.55 2.96
N PHE A 310 -12.81 2.01 1.93
CA PHE A 310 -12.91 2.55 0.58
C PHE A 310 -14.35 2.50 0.06
N LEU A 311 -15.05 1.39 0.27
CA LEU A 311 -16.45 1.21 -0.12
C LEU A 311 -17.37 2.21 0.58
N GLU A 312 -17.19 2.40 1.90
CA GLU A 312 -18.00 3.36 2.66
C GLU A 312 -17.76 4.81 2.22
N LYS A 313 -16.49 5.20 2.01
CA LYS A 313 -16.16 6.58 1.63
C LYS A 313 -16.49 6.92 0.17
N THR A 314 -16.51 5.91 -0.75
CA THR A 314 -16.66 6.16 -2.19
C THR A 314 -17.93 5.56 -2.81
N GLY A 315 -18.60 4.65 -2.11
CA GLY A 315 -19.78 3.91 -2.58
C GLY A 315 -19.46 2.82 -3.62
N ARG A 316 -18.19 2.44 -3.80
CA ARG A 316 -17.75 1.42 -4.76
C ARG A 316 -16.58 0.62 -4.24
N LYS A 317 -16.41 -0.62 -4.71
CA LYS A 317 -15.23 -1.45 -4.39
C LYS A 317 -14.02 -1.05 -5.22
N LEU A 318 -12.82 -1.28 -4.67
CA LEU A 318 -11.58 -1.17 -5.41
C LEU A 318 -11.52 -2.27 -6.48
N GLU A 319 -11.29 -1.90 -7.74
CA GLU A 319 -11.09 -2.87 -8.81
C GLU A 319 -9.78 -3.64 -8.55
N GLY A 320 -9.84 -4.96 -8.49
CA GLY A 320 -8.70 -5.84 -8.19
C GLY A 320 -8.65 -6.38 -6.76
N ALA A 321 -9.54 -5.98 -5.86
CA ALA A 321 -9.64 -6.56 -4.53
C ALA A 321 -10.19 -8.01 -4.52
N GLY A 322 -10.80 -8.47 -5.63
CA GLY A 322 -11.42 -9.79 -5.75
C GLY A 322 -10.49 -10.93 -6.19
N ASP A 323 -9.31 -10.65 -6.74
CA ASP A 323 -8.41 -11.71 -7.23
C ASP A 323 -7.44 -12.25 -6.16
N ALA A 324 -7.42 -11.66 -4.96
CA ALA A 324 -6.60 -12.13 -3.84
C ALA A 324 -7.34 -13.04 -2.85
N THR A 325 -8.66 -13.28 -3.03
CA THR A 325 -9.44 -14.19 -2.18
C THR A 325 -9.46 -15.63 -2.69
N GLY A 326 -8.49 -16.02 -3.50
CA GLY A 326 -8.15 -17.41 -3.77
C GLY A 326 -7.17 -17.90 -2.70
N GLU A 327 -7.65 -18.74 -1.78
CA GLU A 327 -6.88 -19.53 -0.83
C GLU A 327 -6.41 -18.83 0.46
N HIS A 328 -7.33 -18.31 1.27
CA HIS A 328 -7.14 -18.49 2.71
C HIS A 328 -7.50 -19.94 3.04
N GLU A 329 -6.49 -20.75 3.41
CA GLU A 329 -6.66 -22.10 3.93
C GLU A 329 -7.77 -22.10 4.98
N ALA A 330 -8.89 -22.73 4.61
CA ALA A 330 -9.92 -23.09 5.57
C ALA A 330 -9.25 -24.04 6.58
N VAL A 331 -9.04 -23.57 7.80
CA VAL A 331 -8.70 -24.44 8.92
C VAL A 331 -9.96 -25.26 9.20
N SER A 332 -10.08 -26.38 8.50
CA SER A 332 -11.10 -27.41 8.77
C SER A 332 -10.77 -28.05 10.11
N VAL A 333 -11.49 -27.65 11.15
CA VAL A 333 -11.51 -28.39 12.41
C VAL A 333 -12.44 -29.59 12.20
N GLU A 334 -11.87 -30.74 11.82
CA GLU A 334 -12.58 -32.04 11.92
C GLU A 334 -12.85 -32.30 13.40
N VAL A 335 -14.11 -32.14 13.80
CA VAL A 335 -14.57 -32.64 15.09
C VAL A 335 -14.77 -34.15 14.92
N ALA A 336 -13.83 -34.91 15.47
CA ALA A 336 -13.98 -36.36 15.57
C ALA A 336 -15.17 -36.70 16.47
N ALA A 337 -16.06 -37.59 15.95
CA ALA A 337 -17.22 -38.15 16.62
C ALA A 337 -16.81 -39.07 17.79
#